data_99b756f1d2834d85fded1834f706361e
#
_entry.id   99b756f1d2834d85fded1834f706361e
#
_cell.length_a   1.000
_cell.length_b   1.000
_cell.length_c   1.000
_cell.angle_alpha   90.00
_cell.angle_beta   90.00
_cell.angle_gamma   90.00
#
_symmetry.space_group_name_H-M   'P 1'
#
loop_
_entity.id
_entity.type
_entity.pdbx_description
1 polymer ?
#
loop_
_entity_poly.entity_id
_entity_poly.type
_entity_poly.pdbx_seq_one_letter_code
_entity_poly.pdbx_strand_id
1 'polypeptide(L)'
;MGKIIGIDLGTTNSCVAIIEGGKARVIENAEGDRTTPSIVAYTKDGEVLVGAPAKRQAVTNPKNTFYAVKRLIGRKFTDAEVQKDLDHVPYKIVAHDNGDAWVETADGKKLAPQEISAQVLGKMKATAEAFLGETVTEAVITVPA
;
A
#
# COMPACT_ATOMS: atom_id res chain seq x y z
N MET A 1 -7.58 15.01 22.16
CA MET A 1 -7.98 15.17 20.76
C MET A 1 -6.90 14.63 19.84
N GLY A 2 -7.23 13.73 18.90
CA GLY A 2 -6.26 13.20 17.96
C GLY A 2 -5.83 14.25 16.95
N LYS A 3 -4.64 14.07 16.41
CA LYS A 3 -4.12 14.90 15.32
C LYS A 3 -4.68 14.46 13.98
N ILE A 4 -4.81 15.43 13.06
CA ILE A 4 -5.17 15.14 11.68
C ILE A 4 -3.86 15.03 10.89
N ILE A 5 -3.74 13.99 10.08
CA ILE A 5 -2.59 13.78 9.22
C ILE A 5 -3.02 13.82 7.75
N GLY A 6 -2.07 14.15 6.88
CA GLY A 6 -2.26 14.04 5.44
C GLY A 6 -1.50 12.85 4.90
N ILE A 7 -2.15 12.06 4.06
CA ILE A 7 -1.50 10.92 3.41
C ILE A 7 -1.64 11.09 1.90
N ASP A 8 -0.52 11.02 1.21
CA ASP A 8 -0.49 10.92 -0.25
C ASP A 8 -0.27 9.46 -0.59
N LEU A 9 -1.34 8.78 -0.99
CA LEU A 9 -1.30 7.37 -1.37
C LEU A 9 -0.99 7.26 -2.86
N GLY A 10 0.29 7.13 -3.18
CA GLY A 10 0.73 7.01 -4.56
C GLY A 10 0.79 5.56 -5.03
N THR A 11 0.83 5.36 -6.34
CA THR A 11 0.94 4.03 -6.94
C THR A 11 2.29 3.39 -6.62
N THR A 12 3.35 4.17 -6.63
CA THR A 12 4.72 3.69 -6.42
C THR A 12 5.21 3.97 -5.00
N ASN A 13 4.97 5.17 -4.51
CA ASN A 13 5.39 5.60 -3.18
C ASN A 13 4.28 6.38 -2.50
N SER A 14 4.26 6.30 -1.18
CA SER A 14 3.32 7.03 -0.35
C SER A 14 4.08 7.87 0.66
N CYS A 15 3.49 8.94 1.14
CA CYS A 15 4.08 9.73 2.22
C CYS A 15 3.00 10.23 3.17
N VAL A 16 3.44 10.59 4.37
CA VAL A 16 2.55 11.11 5.40
C VAL A 16 3.10 12.44 5.91
N ALA A 17 2.20 13.39 6.15
CA ALA A 17 2.55 14.71 6.64
C ALA A 17 1.66 15.10 7.80
N ILE A 18 2.18 15.98 8.64
CA ILE A 18 1.42 16.61 9.72
C ILE A 18 1.31 18.10 9.41
N ILE A 19 0.29 18.74 9.98
CA ILE A 19 0.14 20.18 9.88
C ILE A 19 0.74 20.79 11.16
N GLU A 20 1.74 21.64 10.97
CA GLU A 20 2.47 22.24 12.07
C GLU A 20 2.65 23.73 11.77
N GLY A 21 2.10 24.60 12.62
CA GLY A 21 2.19 26.04 12.41
C GLY A 21 1.59 26.51 11.08
N GLY A 22 0.51 25.86 10.62
CA GLY A 22 -0.13 26.17 9.34
C GLY A 22 0.58 25.65 8.11
N LYS A 23 1.65 24.87 8.30
CA LYS A 23 2.42 24.30 7.20
C LYS A 23 2.42 22.77 7.27
N ALA A 24 2.36 22.13 6.11
CA ALA A 24 2.49 20.69 6.03
C ALA A 24 3.96 20.30 6.16
N ARG A 25 4.23 19.29 6.99
CA ARG A 25 5.56 18.75 7.18
C ARG A 25 5.54 17.25 6.94
N VAL A 26 6.28 16.80 5.93
CA VAL A 26 6.42 15.37 5.64
C VAL A 26 7.32 14.76 6.72
N ILE A 27 6.89 13.64 7.30
CA ILE A 27 7.63 12.99 8.39
C ILE A 27 8.31 11.73 7.89
N GLU A 28 9.42 11.40 8.56
CA GLU A 28 10.21 10.20 8.23
C GLU A 28 9.56 8.95 8.80
N ASN A 29 9.67 7.85 8.06
CA ASN A 29 9.20 6.54 8.52
C ASN A 29 10.24 5.86 9.42
N ALA A 30 9.95 4.62 9.84
CA ALA A 30 10.83 3.86 10.71
C ALA A 30 12.20 3.59 10.08
N GLU A 31 12.28 3.60 8.76
CA GLU A 31 13.52 3.39 8.00
C GLU A 31 14.32 4.68 7.75
N GLY A 32 13.81 5.82 8.23
CA GLY A 32 14.46 7.10 8.05
C GLY A 32 14.19 7.81 6.73
N ASP A 33 13.21 7.31 5.97
CA ASP A 33 12.87 7.87 4.65
C ASP A 33 11.57 8.68 4.73
N ARG A 34 11.47 9.71 3.90
CA ARG A 34 10.27 10.56 3.80
C ARG A 34 9.17 9.94 2.94
N THR A 35 9.53 8.97 2.12
CA THR A 35 8.56 8.23 1.33
C THR A 35 8.61 6.76 1.70
N THR A 36 7.48 6.09 1.58
CA THR A 36 7.35 4.66 1.83
C THR A 36 6.92 4.00 0.53
N PRO A 37 7.68 3.03 0.02
CA PRO A 37 7.23 2.29 -1.15
C PRO A 37 5.84 1.69 -0.93
N SER A 38 4.95 1.84 -1.91
CA SER A 38 3.59 1.30 -1.84
C SER A 38 3.62 -0.19 -2.19
N ILE A 39 4.36 -0.97 -1.40
CA ILE A 39 4.62 -2.40 -1.59
C ILE A 39 4.25 -3.13 -0.31
N VAL A 40 3.52 -4.23 -0.47
CA VAL A 40 3.10 -5.09 0.64
C VAL A 40 3.52 -6.53 0.32
N ALA A 41 4.14 -7.20 1.28
CA ALA A 41 4.54 -8.59 1.14
C ALA A 41 3.98 -9.43 2.27
N TYR A 42 3.61 -10.65 1.93
CA TYR A 42 3.13 -11.66 2.89
C TYR A 42 4.17 -12.75 2.98
N THR A 43 4.74 -12.94 4.17
CA THR A 43 5.80 -13.93 4.38
C THR A 43 5.21 -15.30 4.69
N LYS A 44 6.04 -16.33 4.62
CA LYS A 44 5.65 -17.71 4.96
C LYS A 44 5.23 -17.84 6.42
N ASP A 45 5.77 -16.98 7.29
CA ASP A 45 5.47 -16.99 8.72
C ASP A 45 4.17 -16.26 9.07
N GLY A 46 3.47 -15.75 8.06
CA GLY A 46 2.23 -15.01 8.26
C GLY A 46 2.43 -13.54 8.59
N GLU A 47 3.64 -13.03 8.50
CA GLU A 47 3.92 -11.61 8.69
C GLU A 47 3.51 -10.80 7.47
N VAL A 48 3.13 -9.55 7.70
CA VAL A 48 2.87 -8.59 6.63
C VAL A 48 3.95 -7.52 6.68
N LEU A 49 4.67 -7.38 5.58
CA LEU A 49 5.71 -6.35 5.45
C LEU A 49 5.17 -5.23 4.56
N VAL A 50 5.45 -4.00 4.91
CA VAL A 50 4.99 -2.83 4.14
C VAL A 50 6.15 -1.87 3.94
N GLY A 51 6.30 -1.38 2.72
CA GLY A 51 7.31 -0.38 2.39
C GLY A 51 8.67 -0.99 2.08
N ALA A 52 9.73 -0.37 2.57
CA ALA A 52 11.10 -0.79 2.27
C ALA A 52 11.40 -2.25 2.65
N PRO A 53 10.94 -2.76 3.82
CA PRO A 53 11.12 -4.18 4.12
C PRO A 53 10.49 -5.10 3.08
N ALA A 54 9.30 -4.76 2.59
CA ALA A 54 8.64 -5.54 1.54
C ALA A 54 9.44 -5.48 0.23
N LYS A 55 9.93 -4.31 -0.11
CA LYS A 55 10.71 -4.11 -1.34
C LYS A 55 12.01 -4.91 -1.32
N ARG A 56 12.71 -4.92 -0.18
CA ARG A 56 14.00 -5.61 -0.06
C ARG A 56 13.89 -7.11 -0.27
N GLN A 57 12.80 -7.74 0.13
CA GLN A 57 12.63 -9.19 0.00
C GLN A 57 11.85 -9.59 -1.27
N ALA A 58 11.51 -8.64 -2.15
CA ALA A 58 10.71 -8.92 -3.34
C ALA A 58 11.39 -9.93 -4.26
N VAL A 59 12.71 -9.89 -4.38
CA VAL A 59 13.48 -10.82 -5.24
C VAL A 59 13.34 -12.26 -4.78
N THR A 60 13.26 -12.48 -3.46
CA THR A 60 13.17 -13.83 -2.88
C THR A 60 11.72 -14.29 -2.66
N ASN A 61 10.74 -13.37 -2.78
CA ASN A 61 9.35 -13.68 -2.53
C ASN A 61 8.43 -12.95 -3.54
N PRO A 62 8.69 -13.09 -4.86
CA PRO A 62 8.01 -12.28 -5.87
C PRO A 62 6.52 -12.57 -5.97
N LYS A 63 6.07 -13.80 -5.71
CA LYS A 63 4.66 -14.17 -5.86
C LYS A 63 3.78 -13.65 -4.73
N ASN A 64 4.36 -13.26 -3.60
CA ASN A 64 3.63 -12.74 -2.44
C ASN A 64 3.98 -11.29 -2.13
N THR A 65 4.61 -10.59 -3.07
CA THR A 65 4.97 -9.19 -2.94
C THR A 65 4.16 -8.39 -3.96
N PHE A 66 3.28 -7.52 -3.45
CA PHE A 66 2.32 -6.79 -4.27
C PHE A 66 2.68 -5.32 -4.34
N TYR A 67 2.70 -4.77 -5.55
CA TYR A 67 2.98 -3.37 -5.82
C TYR A 67 2.13 -2.89 -6.99
N ALA A 68 1.99 -1.57 -7.12
CA ALA A 68 1.19 -0.94 -8.16
C ALA A 68 -0.27 -1.44 -8.19
N VAL A 69 -0.77 -1.98 -7.07
CA VAL A 69 -2.13 -2.52 -6.99
C VAL A 69 -3.19 -1.43 -7.09
N LYS A 70 -2.82 -0.19 -6.84
CA LYS A 70 -3.73 0.94 -7.00
C LYS A 70 -4.29 1.03 -8.41
N ARG A 71 -3.55 0.54 -9.41
CA ARG A 71 -3.98 0.48 -10.81
C ARG A 71 -5.13 -0.51 -11.01
N LEU A 72 -5.36 -1.41 -10.06
CA LEU A 72 -6.43 -2.42 -10.14
C LEU A 72 -7.72 -1.97 -9.47
N ILE A 73 -7.65 -0.96 -8.60
CA ILE A 73 -8.83 -0.48 -7.87
C ILE A 73 -9.86 0.06 -8.85
N GLY A 74 -11.09 -0.46 -8.74
CA GLY A 74 -12.18 -0.05 -9.62
C GLY A 74 -12.12 -0.65 -11.01
N ARG A 75 -11.19 -1.57 -11.28
CA ARG A 75 -11.04 -2.23 -12.57
C ARG A 75 -11.64 -3.61 -12.57
N LYS A 76 -12.12 -4.03 -13.73
CA LYS A 76 -12.55 -5.42 -13.95
C LYS A 76 -11.36 -6.23 -14.47
N PHE A 77 -11.35 -7.52 -14.14
CA PHE A 77 -10.28 -8.41 -14.61
C PHE A 77 -10.15 -8.38 -16.15
N THR A 78 -11.28 -8.25 -16.85
CA THR A 78 -11.30 -8.24 -18.32
C THR A 78 -10.87 -6.90 -18.94
N ASP A 79 -10.65 -5.85 -18.14
CA ASP A 79 -10.21 -4.56 -18.66
C ASP A 79 -8.85 -4.71 -19.36
N ALA A 80 -8.70 -4.02 -20.51
CA ALA A 80 -7.48 -4.12 -21.32
C ALA A 80 -6.22 -3.75 -20.53
N GLU A 81 -6.30 -2.77 -19.64
CA GLU A 81 -5.16 -2.37 -18.82
C GLU A 81 -4.76 -3.45 -17.83
N VAL A 82 -5.74 -4.15 -17.25
CA VAL A 82 -5.47 -5.28 -16.35
C VAL A 82 -4.83 -6.43 -17.12
N GLN A 83 -5.34 -6.73 -18.31
CA GLN A 83 -4.79 -7.80 -19.14
C GLN A 83 -3.34 -7.54 -19.54
N LYS A 84 -2.98 -6.27 -19.77
CA LYS A 84 -1.58 -5.89 -20.03
C LYS A 84 -0.68 -6.15 -18.85
N ASP A 85 -1.18 -5.91 -17.63
CA ASP A 85 -0.37 -6.07 -16.42
C ASP A 85 -0.13 -7.54 -16.06
N LEU A 86 -0.94 -8.47 -16.56
CA LEU A 86 -0.78 -9.90 -16.26
C LEU A 86 0.62 -10.43 -16.58
N ASP A 87 1.21 -9.93 -17.68
CA ASP A 87 2.53 -10.39 -18.14
C ASP A 87 3.68 -9.55 -17.56
N HIS A 88 3.36 -8.45 -16.86
CA HIS A 88 4.37 -7.51 -16.38
C HIS A 88 4.64 -7.58 -14.89
N VAL A 89 3.82 -8.34 -14.14
CA VAL A 89 3.98 -8.47 -12.70
C VAL A 89 4.23 -9.92 -12.32
N PRO A 90 5.05 -10.16 -11.29
CA PRO A 90 5.37 -11.54 -10.86
C PRO A 90 4.28 -12.17 -10.02
N TYR A 91 3.39 -11.37 -9.43
CA TYR A 91 2.27 -11.87 -8.64
C TYR A 91 1.08 -12.16 -9.55
N LYS A 92 0.12 -12.89 -9.01
CA LYS A 92 -1.05 -13.34 -9.78
C LYS A 92 -2.20 -12.36 -9.62
N ILE A 93 -2.78 -11.93 -10.75
CA ILE A 93 -4.00 -11.14 -10.79
C ILE A 93 -5.12 -12.09 -11.20
N VAL A 94 -6.24 -12.05 -10.49
CA VAL A 94 -7.37 -12.96 -10.69
C VAL A 94 -8.68 -12.19 -10.74
N ALA A 95 -9.73 -12.84 -11.25
CA ALA A 95 -11.08 -12.29 -11.21
C ALA A 95 -11.75 -12.71 -9.92
N HIS A 96 -12.37 -11.75 -9.22
CA HIS A 96 -13.24 -12.04 -8.10
C HIS A 96 -14.63 -12.48 -8.64
N ASP A 97 -15.50 -12.97 -7.78
CA ASP A 97 -16.82 -13.49 -8.17
C ASP A 97 -17.67 -12.49 -8.96
N ASN A 98 -17.51 -11.19 -8.68
CA ASN A 98 -18.21 -10.12 -9.39
C ASN A 98 -17.45 -9.61 -10.64
N GLY A 99 -16.33 -10.22 -10.98
CA GLY A 99 -15.49 -9.82 -12.11
C GLY A 99 -14.44 -8.77 -11.82
N ASP A 100 -14.36 -8.26 -10.60
CA ASP A 100 -13.34 -7.28 -10.24
C ASP A 100 -11.94 -7.88 -10.27
N ALA A 101 -10.93 -7.06 -10.60
CA ALA A 101 -9.54 -7.48 -10.58
C ALA A 101 -9.04 -7.54 -9.12
N TRP A 102 -8.61 -8.72 -8.70
CA TRP A 102 -8.04 -8.99 -7.39
C TRP A 102 -6.66 -9.60 -7.56
N VAL A 103 -5.91 -9.74 -6.48
CA VAL A 103 -4.62 -10.43 -6.49
C VAL A 103 -4.72 -11.71 -5.69
N GLU A 104 -3.83 -12.65 -5.94
CA GLU A 104 -3.83 -13.95 -5.27
C GLU A 104 -2.43 -14.28 -4.78
N THR A 105 -2.34 -14.75 -3.54
CA THR A 105 -1.07 -15.20 -2.96
C THR A 105 -0.68 -16.57 -3.54
N ALA A 106 0.58 -16.96 -3.32
CA ALA A 106 1.09 -18.23 -3.82
C ALA A 106 0.32 -19.44 -3.24
N ASP A 107 -0.27 -19.29 -2.04
CA ASP A 107 -1.06 -20.34 -1.39
C ASP A 107 -2.56 -20.27 -1.74
N GLY A 108 -2.94 -19.43 -2.69
CA GLY A 108 -4.29 -19.38 -3.21
C GLY A 108 -5.25 -18.42 -2.50
N LYS A 109 -4.78 -17.59 -1.59
CA LYS A 109 -5.62 -16.62 -0.91
C LYS A 109 -5.85 -15.41 -1.81
N LYS A 110 -7.12 -15.06 -2.03
CA LYS A 110 -7.48 -13.89 -2.84
C LYS A 110 -7.58 -12.64 -1.98
N LEU A 111 -7.00 -11.54 -2.47
CA LEU A 111 -6.97 -10.26 -1.76
C LEU A 111 -7.46 -9.15 -2.67
N ALA A 112 -8.35 -8.30 -2.16
CA ALA A 112 -8.79 -7.12 -2.89
C ALA A 112 -7.65 -6.09 -2.93
N PRO A 113 -7.53 -5.33 -4.04
CA PRO A 113 -6.54 -4.24 -4.08
C PRO A 113 -6.69 -3.26 -2.94
N GLN A 114 -7.93 -3.02 -2.49
CA GLN A 114 -8.22 -2.14 -1.35
C GLN A 114 -7.60 -2.66 -0.06
N GLU A 115 -7.54 -3.99 0.13
CA GLU A 115 -6.90 -4.59 1.30
C GLU A 115 -5.40 -4.32 1.32
N ILE A 116 -4.77 -4.39 0.15
CA ILE A 116 -3.34 -4.08 0.01
C ILE A 116 -3.11 -2.59 0.31
N SER A 117 -3.93 -1.72 -0.25
CA SER A 117 -3.84 -0.28 0.01
C SER A 117 -4.06 0.05 1.49
N ALA A 118 -4.96 -0.68 2.16
CA ALA A 118 -5.20 -0.50 3.60
C ALA A 118 -3.95 -0.83 4.42
N GLN A 119 -3.15 -1.80 4.01
CA GLN A 119 -1.89 -2.11 4.70
C GLN A 119 -0.89 -0.94 4.57
N VAL A 120 -0.83 -0.31 3.40
CA VAL A 120 0.02 0.88 3.21
C VAL A 120 -0.47 2.02 4.09
N LEU A 121 -1.78 2.27 4.13
CA LEU A 121 -2.36 3.31 4.99
C LEU A 121 -2.08 3.04 6.46
N GLY A 122 -2.14 1.77 6.89
CA GLY A 122 -1.80 1.37 8.26
C GLY A 122 -0.36 1.70 8.62
N LYS A 123 0.57 1.50 7.68
CA LYS A 123 1.98 1.87 7.86
C LYS A 123 2.13 3.39 8.01
N MET A 124 1.39 4.17 7.20
CA MET A 124 1.43 5.62 7.28
C MET A 124 0.90 6.12 8.62
N LYS A 125 -0.20 5.53 9.09
CA LYS A 125 -0.76 5.85 10.41
C LYS A 125 0.24 5.54 11.52
N ALA A 126 0.86 4.37 11.49
CA ALA A 126 1.84 3.97 12.48
C ALA A 126 3.06 4.90 12.49
N THR A 127 3.51 5.32 11.30
CA THR A 127 4.60 6.28 11.15
C THR A 127 4.25 7.61 11.83
N ALA A 128 3.04 8.11 11.59
CA ALA A 128 2.59 9.37 12.17
C ALA A 128 2.45 9.26 13.69
N GLU A 129 1.87 8.17 14.19
CA GLU A 129 1.70 7.95 15.62
C GLU A 129 3.03 7.85 16.35
N ALA A 130 4.00 7.17 15.75
CA ALA A 130 5.35 7.06 16.33
C ALA A 130 6.04 8.42 16.40
N PHE A 131 5.88 9.24 15.36
CA PHE A 131 6.47 10.58 15.33
C PHE A 131 5.81 11.52 16.34
N LEU A 132 4.47 11.51 16.40
CA LEU A 132 3.70 12.41 17.27
C LEU A 132 3.66 11.95 18.72
N GLY A 133 3.87 10.67 18.98
CA GLY A 133 3.73 10.10 20.32
C GLY A 133 2.29 10.04 20.80
N GLU A 134 1.32 10.09 19.90
CA GLU A 134 -0.10 10.05 20.25
C GLU A 134 -0.92 9.36 19.16
N THR A 135 -2.16 8.97 19.52
CA THR A 135 -3.07 8.31 18.59
C THR A 135 -3.56 9.28 17.52
N VAL A 136 -3.56 8.82 16.27
CA VAL A 136 -4.12 9.55 15.13
C VAL A 136 -5.52 9.02 14.86
N THR A 137 -6.51 9.90 14.84
CA THR A 137 -7.93 9.55 14.66
C THR A 137 -8.49 10.00 13.32
N GLU A 138 -7.84 10.93 12.64
CA GLU A 138 -8.34 11.47 11.38
C GLU A 138 -7.21 11.64 10.37
N ALA A 139 -7.52 11.37 9.10
CA ALA A 139 -6.57 11.55 8.02
C ALA A 139 -7.27 12.13 6.79
N VAL A 140 -6.56 12.99 6.08
CA VAL A 140 -6.95 13.43 4.73
C VAL A 140 -6.08 12.64 3.76
N ILE A 141 -6.70 11.87 2.89
CA ILE A 141 -5.99 11.00 1.96
C ILE A 141 -6.18 11.54 0.55
N THR A 142 -5.07 11.83 -0.13
CA THR A 142 -5.13 12.25 -1.53
C THR A 142 -4.84 11.07 -2.43
N VAL A 143 -5.55 11.03 -3.54
CA VAL A 143 -5.36 10.01 -4.56
C VAL A 143 -5.27 10.69 -5.92
N PRO A 144 -4.46 10.17 -6.85
CA PRO A 144 -4.42 10.71 -8.20
C PRO A 144 -5.78 10.59 -8.88
N ALA A 145 -6.08 11.51 -9.74
CA ALA A 145 -7.32 11.51 -10.52
C ALA A 145 -7.36 10.31 -11.49
#